data_2bbd04dce89b866077d6f3dee8de8b4e
#
_entry.id   2bbd04dce89b866077d6f3dee8de8b4e
#
_cell.length_a   1.000
_cell.length_b   1.000
_cell.length_c   1.000
_cell.angle_alpha   90.00
_cell.angle_beta   90.00
_cell.angle_gamma   90.00
#
_symmetry.space_group_name_H-M   'P 1'
#
loop_
_entity.id
_entity.type
_entity.pdbx_description
1 polymer ?
#
loop_
_entity_poly.entity_id
_entity_poly.type
_entity_poly.pdbx_seq_one_letter_code
_entity_poly.pdbx_strand_id
1 'polypeptide(L)'
;MAFKEWTFSLVVFNHTDRPLKLTDDQLPWGRRRGNFAQQIEPGKDASYQWYTPGGAPSGMEFSLTFTDVRTAQEASYGTVEIKVDIPFAKHANTSSCRATGTLRVDGFTPVPNGAHNHSTSVIVTNNK
;
A
#
# COMPACT_ATOMS: atom_id res chain seq x y z
N MET A 1 -29.97 -7.34 -7.68
CA MET A 1 -28.65 -7.50 -8.32
C MET A 1 -27.57 -7.44 -7.27
N ALA A 2 -26.68 -8.40 -7.26
CA ALA A 2 -25.54 -8.40 -6.35
C ALA A 2 -24.38 -7.59 -6.97
N PHE A 3 -23.75 -6.77 -6.16
CA PHE A 3 -22.52 -6.08 -6.58
C PHE A 3 -21.35 -7.06 -6.52
N LYS A 4 -20.46 -6.98 -7.50
CA LYS A 4 -19.26 -7.80 -7.51
C LYS A 4 -18.28 -7.33 -6.45
N GLU A 5 -17.51 -8.26 -5.91
CA GLU A 5 -16.41 -7.93 -5.03
C GLU A 5 -15.32 -7.19 -5.80
N TRP A 6 -14.85 -6.08 -5.25
CA TRP A 6 -13.67 -5.38 -5.76
C TRP A 6 -12.47 -5.83 -4.93
N THR A 7 -11.34 -6.00 -5.59
CA THR A 7 -10.11 -6.43 -4.91
C THR A 7 -8.94 -5.56 -5.30
N PHE A 8 -8.06 -5.34 -4.33
CA PHE A 8 -6.79 -4.67 -4.56
C PHE A 8 -5.69 -5.50 -3.92
N SER A 9 -4.64 -5.79 -4.68
CA SER A 9 -3.49 -6.57 -4.20
C SER A 9 -2.23 -5.74 -4.35
N LEU A 10 -1.42 -5.70 -3.29
CA LEU A 10 -0.17 -4.95 -3.24
C LEU A 10 0.92 -5.86 -2.70
N VAL A 11 2.07 -5.86 -3.37
CA VAL A 11 3.27 -6.52 -2.85
C VAL A 11 4.32 -5.44 -2.62
N VAL A 12 4.89 -5.40 -1.44
CA VAL A 12 5.96 -4.47 -1.08
C VAL A 12 7.25 -5.26 -0.90
N PHE A 13 8.25 -4.94 -1.71
CA PHE A 13 9.59 -5.54 -1.65
C PHE A 13 10.53 -4.61 -0.92
N ASN A 14 11.15 -5.08 0.14
CA ASN A 14 12.13 -4.30 0.88
C ASN A 14 13.53 -4.60 0.37
N HIS A 15 14.03 -3.76 -0.51
CA HIS A 15 15.39 -3.84 -1.04
C HIS A 15 16.33 -2.85 -0.33
N THR A 16 16.04 -2.52 0.92
CA THR A 16 16.93 -1.73 1.77
C THR A 16 17.70 -2.66 2.72
N ASP A 17 18.62 -2.08 3.47
CA ASP A 17 19.39 -2.83 4.47
C ASP A 17 18.82 -2.75 5.89
N ARG A 18 17.62 -2.16 6.04
CA ARG A 18 16.88 -2.08 7.31
C ARG A 18 15.49 -2.66 7.16
N PRO A 19 14.93 -3.23 8.25
CA PRO A 19 13.51 -3.60 8.21
C PRO A 19 12.63 -2.38 7.95
N LEU A 20 11.53 -2.59 7.25
CA LEU A 20 10.48 -1.59 7.07
C LEU A 20 9.33 -1.94 7.98
N LYS A 21 8.93 -1.00 8.83
CA LYS A 21 7.82 -1.17 9.76
C LYS A 21 6.59 -0.44 9.24
N LEU A 22 5.45 -1.12 9.29
CA LEU A 22 4.16 -0.51 8.99
C LEU A 22 3.75 0.35 10.19
N THR A 23 3.88 1.68 10.04
CA THR A 23 3.65 2.61 11.13
C THR A 23 2.26 3.21 11.11
N ASP A 24 1.58 3.18 9.96
CA ASP A 24 0.22 3.68 9.84
C ASP A 24 -0.54 2.84 8.82
N ASP A 25 -1.77 2.48 9.15
CA ASP A 25 -2.63 1.61 8.34
C ASP A 25 -4.06 2.14 8.50
N GLN A 26 -4.52 2.90 7.52
CA GLN A 26 -5.84 3.52 7.52
C GLN A 26 -6.74 2.80 6.52
N LEU A 27 -7.99 2.57 6.91
CA LEU A 27 -8.96 1.89 6.07
C LEU A 27 -10.35 2.52 6.27
N PRO A 28 -10.60 3.72 5.70
CA PRO A 28 -11.92 4.33 5.77
C PRO A 28 -13.01 3.49 5.11
N TRP A 29 -12.72 2.83 3.97
CA TRP A 29 -13.69 2.03 3.23
C TRP A 29 -13.06 0.76 2.70
N GLY A 30 -13.77 -0.36 2.82
CA GLY A 30 -13.32 -1.67 2.40
C GLY A 30 -12.94 -2.56 3.57
N ARG A 31 -12.32 -3.68 3.28
CA ARG A 31 -11.88 -4.65 4.30
C ARG A 31 -10.50 -5.20 3.96
N ARG A 32 -9.74 -5.54 4.98
CA ARG A 32 -8.47 -6.26 4.82
C ARG A 32 -8.73 -7.73 4.62
N ARG A 33 -7.91 -8.36 3.79
CA ARG A 33 -7.95 -9.81 3.61
C ARG A 33 -6.59 -10.38 4.03
N GLY A 34 -6.63 -11.36 4.95
CA GLY A 34 -5.43 -11.99 5.46
C GLY A 34 -4.68 -11.15 6.48
N ASN A 35 -3.48 -11.58 6.80
CA ASN A 35 -2.62 -10.91 7.76
C ASN A 35 -1.83 -9.80 7.08
N PHE A 36 -1.79 -8.65 7.73
CA PHE A 36 -0.96 -7.53 7.29
C PHE A 36 0.34 -7.55 8.08
N ALA A 37 1.43 -7.90 7.42
CA ALA A 37 2.74 -7.93 8.04
C ALA A 37 3.09 -6.54 8.58
N GLN A 38 3.45 -6.48 9.86
CA GLN A 38 3.80 -5.22 10.51
C GLN A 38 5.24 -4.81 10.24
N GLN A 39 6.05 -5.72 9.73
CA GLN A 39 7.46 -5.47 9.44
C GLN A 39 7.91 -6.34 8.28
N ILE A 40 8.69 -5.76 7.37
CA ILE A 40 9.27 -6.45 6.22
C ILE A 40 10.77 -6.41 6.36
N GLU A 41 11.40 -7.58 6.51
CA GLU A 41 12.84 -7.68 6.69
C GLU A 41 13.60 -7.37 5.40
N PRO A 42 14.88 -6.96 5.47
CA PRO A 42 15.69 -6.70 4.29
C PRO A 42 15.70 -7.90 3.34
N GLY A 43 15.51 -7.66 2.05
CA GLY A 43 15.48 -8.68 1.03
C GLY A 43 14.21 -9.51 0.97
N LYS A 44 13.22 -9.16 1.78
CA LYS A 44 11.93 -9.86 1.83
C LYS A 44 10.81 -9.02 1.25
N ASP A 45 9.65 -9.65 1.06
CA ASP A 45 8.46 -8.96 0.61
C ASP A 45 7.28 -9.27 1.54
N ALA A 46 6.22 -8.50 1.39
CA ALA A 46 4.95 -8.76 2.06
C ALA A 46 3.81 -8.44 1.11
N SER A 47 2.77 -9.24 1.18
CA SER A 47 1.56 -9.07 0.37
C SER A 47 0.44 -8.52 1.23
N TYR A 48 -0.27 -7.55 0.69
CA TYR A 48 -1.42 -6.92 1.33
C TYR A 48 -2.59 -6.98 0.38
N GLN A 49 -3.76 -7.31 0.88
CA GLN A 49 -4.94 -7.40 0.05
C GLN A 49 -6.14 -6.77 0.74
N TRP A 50 -6.92 -6.04 -0.04
CA TRP A 50 -8.18 -5.44 0.42
C TRP A 50 -9.28 -5.87 -0.52
N TYR A 51 -10.50 -5.82 -0.02
CA TYR A 51 -11.67 -6.13 -0.83
C TYR A 51 -12.88 -5.36 -0.34
N THR A 52 -13.88 -5.22 -1.21
CA THR A 52 -15.20 -4.79 -0.81
C THR A 52 -16.12 -6.01 -0.82
N PRO A 53 -16.98 -6.18 0.19
CA PRO A 53 -17.88 -7.32 0.19
C PRO A 53 -18.82 -7.25 -1.01
N GLY A 54 -19.09 -8.39 -1.64
CA GLY A 54 -20.11 -8.48 -2.67
C GLY A 54 -21.47 -8.12 -2.09
N GLY A 55 -22.28 -7.44 -2.89
CA GLY A 55 -23.62 -7.01 -2.50
C GLY A 55 -23.68 -5.68 -1.76
N ALA A 56 -22.54 -5.07 -1.45
CA ALA A 56 -22.51 -3.77 -0.77
C ALA A 56 -22.11 -2.67 -1.76
N PRO A 57 -22.85 -1.54 -1.79
CA PRO A 57 -22.50 -0.42 -2.67
C PRO A 57 -21.45 0.47 -2.00
N SER A 58 -20.27 -0.06 -1.78
CA SER A 58 -19.18 0.68 -1.15
C SER A 58 -17.93 0.63 -2.00
N GLY A 59 -17.17 1.72 -1.96
CA GLY A 59 -15.87 1.81 -2.60
C GLY A 59 -14.76 1.24 -1.71
N MET A 60 -13.54 1.55 -2.08
CA MET A 60 -12.34 1.14 -1.34
C MET A 60 -11.44 2.34 -1.16
N GLU A 61 -11.03 2.58 0.07
CA GLU A 61 -10.08 3.65 0.37
C GLU A 61 -9.17 3.18 1.50
N PHE A 62 -7.85 3.27 1.26
CA PHE A 62 -6.88 2.88 2.28
C PHE A 62 -5.56 3.61 2.10
N SER A 63 -4.75 3.60 3.14
CA SER A 63 -3.37 4.06 3.07
C SER A 63 -2.49 3.22 3.99
N LEU A 64 -1.25 3.03 3.57
CA LEU A 64 -0.21 2.40 4.37
C LEU A 64 1.00 3.33 4.41
N THR A 65 1.64 3.42 5.57
CA THR A 65 2.90 4.14 5.72
C THR A 65 3.93 3.23 6.36
N PHE A 66 5.10 3.16 5.75
CA PHE A 66 6.24 2.39 6.25
C PHE A 66 7.38 3.33 6.61
N THR A 67 8.14 2.97 7.63
CA THR A 67 9.40 3.64 7.94
C THR A 67 10.45 2.59 8.29
N ASP A 68 11.73 2.97 8.15
CA ASP A 68 12.83 2.08 8.49
C ASP A 68 12.95 1.88 10.00
N VAL A 69 13.27 0.67 10.41
CA VAL A 69 13.60 0.35 11.80
C VAL A 69 15.08 0.64 12.02
N ARG A 70 15.38 1.43 13.05
CA ARG A 70 16.74 1.89 13.32
C ARG A 70 16.97 2.05 14.82
N THR A 71 18.25 2.17 15.17
CA THR A 71 18.62 2.53 16.54
C THR A 71 18.37 4.02 16.79
N ALA A 72 18.40 4.43 18.06
CA ALA A 72 18.19 5.83 18.42
C ALA A 72 19.30 6.76 17.89
N GLN A 73 20.48 6.23 17.60
CA GLN A 73 21.62 6.99 17.10
C GLN A 73 21.64 7.12 15.58
N GLU A 74 20.85 6.33 14.88
CA GLU A 74 20.81 6.34 13.42
C GLU A 74 19.76 7.31 12.91
N ALA A 75 20.07 8.01 11.83
CA ALA A 75 19.09 8.86 11.16
C ALA A 75 18.09 8.00 10.38
N SER A 76 16.84 8.45 10.31
CA SER A 76 15.82 7.80 9.49
C SER A 76 16.16 7.89 8.01
N TYR A 77 15.87 6.83 7.26
CA TYR A 77 15.93 6.87 5.80
C TYR A 77 14.75 7.65 5.22
N GLY A 78 13.63 7.70 5.93
CA GLY A 78 12.42 8.36 5.48
C GLY A 78 11.20 7.49 5.63
N THR A 79 10.18 7.79 4.84
CA THR A 79 8.90 7.06 4.85
C THR A 79 8.51 6.68 3.43
N VAL A 80 7.66 5.65 3.32
CA VAL A 80 6.96 5.28 2.09
C VAL A 80 5.47 5.31 2.40
N GLU A 81 4.71 6.10 1.64
CA GLU A 81 3.27 6.22 1.82
C GLU A 81 2.55 5.77 0.55
N ILE A 82 1.61 4.86 0.71
CA ILE A 82 0.78 4.34 -0.38
C ILE A 82 -0.66 4.69 -0.06
N LYS A 83 -1.32 5.42 -0.96
CA LYS A 83 -2.73 5.82 -0.82
C LYS A 83 -3.51 5.37 -2.03
N VAL A 84 -4.70 4.83 -1.79
CA VAL A 84 -5.61 4.37 -2.84
C VAL A 84 -7.03 4.78 -2.49
N ASP A 85 -7.73 5.33 -3.47
CA ASP A 85 -9.15 5.66 -3.36
C ASP A 85 -9.86 5.24 -4.65
N ILE A 86 -10.70 4.22 -4.54
CA ILE A 86 -11.53 3.71 -5.62
C ILE A 86 -12.98 3.93 -5.21
N PRO A 87 -13.58 5.10 -5.55
CA PRO A 87 -14.94 5.42 -5.12
C PRO A 87 -15.97 4.49 -5.76
N PHE A 88 -17.04 4.19 -5.02
CA PHE A 88 -18.18 3.46 -5.58
C PHE A 88 -18.91 4.29 -6.62
N ALA A 89 -19.13 5.58 -6.32
CA ALA A 89 -19.78 6.49 -7.24
C ALA A 89 -18.84 6.87 -8.39
N LYS A 90 -19.40 7.56 -9.41
CA LYS A 90 -18.64 7.92 -10.63
C LYS A 90 -17.68 9.08 -10.38
N HIS A 91 -16.64 8.83 -9.63
CA HIS A 91 -15.52 9.74 -9.44
C HIS A 91 -14.26 9.10 -9.96
N ALA A 92 -13.25 9.91 -10.23
CA ALA A 92 -11.98 9.40 -10.68
C ALA A 92 -11.31 8.58 -9.56
N ASN A 93 -10.71 7.45 -9.92
CA ASN A 93 -9.84 6.73 -9.01
C ASN A 93 -8.57 7.53 -8.78
N THR A 94 -8.08 7.53 -7.54
CA THR A 94 -6.81 8.17 -7.21
C THR A 94 -5.92 7.18 -6.47
N SER A 95 -4.64 7.24 -6.77
CA SER A 95 -3.66 6.41 -6.09
C SER A 95 -2.30 7.07 -6.17
N SER A 96 -1.48 6.84 -5.15
CA SER A 96 -0.13 7.39 -5.12
C SER A 96 0.78 6.51 -4.27
N CYS A 97 2.06 6.55 -4.60
CA CYS A 97 3.11 5.93 -3.80
C CYS A 97 4.25 6.94 -3.71
N ARG A 98 4.56 7.40 -2.52
CA ARG A 98 5.55 8.46 -2.30
C ARG A 98 6.58 8.02 -1.28
N ALA A 99 7.84 8.30 -1.59
CA ALA A 99 8.94 8.10 -0.67
C ALA A 99 9.52 9.45 -0.26
N THR A 100 9.99 9.52 0.98
CA THR A 100 10.67 10.71 1.52
C THR A 100 12.11 10.35 1.89
N GLY A 101 12.92 11.38 2.17
CA GLY A 101 14.31 11.19 2.59
C GLY A 101 15.14 10.55 1.50
N THR A 102 15.89 9.51 1.86
CA THR A 102 16.74 8.78 0.93
C THR A 102 16.06 7.54 0.35
N LEU A 103 14.83 7.25 0.78
CA LEU A 103 14.07 6.13 0.24
C LEU A 103 13.57 6.45 -1.17
N ARG A 104 13.50 5.40 -2.00
CA ARG A 104 12.99 5.46 -3.37
C ARG A 104 12.01 4.31 -3.57
N VAL A 105 11.02 4.52 -4.43
CA VAL A 105 10.03 3.52 -4.77
C VAL A 105 9.95 3.37 -6.29
N ASP A 106 9.75 2.14 -6.72
CA ASP A 106 9.63 1.77 -8.12
C ASP A 106 8.53 0.73 -8.30
N GLY A 107 7.99 0.65 -9.50
CA GLY A 107 7.07 -0.42 -9.88
C GLY A 107 5.62 -0.17 -9.55
N PHE A 108 5.30 0.89 -8.83
CA PHE A 108 3.90 1.20 -8.51
C PHE A 108 3.16 1.65 -9.76
N THR A 109 2.07 0.96 -10.08
CA THR A 109 1.20 1.35 -11.18
C THR A 109 -0.08 1.97 -10.61
N PRO A 110 -0.42 3.21 -10.99
CA PRO A 110 -1.64 3.85 -10.53
C PRO A 110 -2.88 3.10 -11.00
N VAL A 111 -3.95 3.16 -10.22
CA VAL A 111 -5.22 2.54 -10.57
C VAL A 111 -5.83 3.29 -11.74
N PRO A 112 -6.09 2.61 -12.89
CA PRO A 112 -6.73 3.28 -14.02
C PRO A 112 -8.15 3.74 -13.67
N ASN A 113 -8.57 4.85 -14.28
CA ASN A 113 -9.96 5.29 -14.15
C ASN A 113 -10.90 4.19 -14.62
N GLY A 114 -11.98 3.97 -13.86
CA GLY A 114 -12.97 2.95 -14.17
C GLY A 114 -12.61 1.56 -13.72
N ALA A 115 -11.38 1.31 -13.29
CA ALA A 115 -11.00 0.00 -12.77
C ALA A 115 -11.52 -0.19 -11.35
N HIS A 116 -12.05 -1.38 -11.06
CA HIS A 116 -12.49 -1.77 -9.72
C HIS A 116 -11.55 -2.78 -9.08
N ASN A 117 -10.78 -3.50 -9.91
CA ASN A 117 -9.77 -4.45 -9.44
C ASN A 117 -8.41 -3.99 -9.93
N HIS A 118 -7.40 -4.14 -9.09
CA HIS A 118 -6.05 -3.72 -9.43
C HIS A 118 -5.03 -4.50 -8.62
N SER A 119 -3.91 -4.78 -9.25
CA SER A 119 -2.74 -5.37 -8.58
C SER A 119 -1.52 -4.57 -8.95
N THR A 120 -0.67 -4.31 -7.96
CA THR A 120 0.58 -3.59 -8.21
C THR A 120 1.62 -4.03 -7.20
N SER A 121 2.86 -3.67 -7.47
CA SER A 121 3.97 -3.92 -6.54
C SER A 121 4.78 -2.66 -6.36
N VAL A 122 5.50 -2.60 -5.25
CA VAL A 122 6.40 -1.49 -4.93
C VAL A 122 7.72 -2.07 -4.49
N ILE A 123 8.80 -1.60 -5.10
CA ILE A 123 10.15 -1.94 -4.69
C ILE A 123 10.73 -0.73 -3.96
N VAL A 124 11.09 -0.92 -2.70
CA VAL A 124 11.64 0.14 -1.86
C VAL A 124 13.16 -0.02 -1.83
N THR A 125 13.87 1.02 -2.18
CA THR A 125 15.34 1.06 -2.13
C THR A 125 15.78 2.27 -1.33
N ASN A 126 17.01 2.23 -0.87
CA ASN A 126 17.62 3.37 -0.18
C ASN A 126 18.75 3.92 -1.03
N ASN A 127 18.61 5.15 -1.45
CA ASN A 127 19.60 5.84 -2.28
C ASN A 127 20.39 6.81 -1.42
N LYS A 128 21.28 6.26 -0.60
CA LYS A 128 22.16 7.05 0.25
C LYS A 128 23.53 7.30 -0.37
#